data_8f74fe7963196d669bb521c781bf220b
#
_entry.id   8f74fe7963196d669bb521c781bf220b
#
_cell.length_a   1.000
_cell.length_b   1.000
_cell.length_c   1.000
_cell.angle_alpha   90.00
_cell.angle_beta   90.00
_cell.angle_gamma   90.00
#
_symmetry.space_group_name_H-M   'P 1'
#
loop_
_entity.id
_entity.type
_entity.pdbx_description
1 polymer ?
#
loop_
_entity_poly.entity_id
_entity_poly.type
_entity_poly.pdbx_seq_one_letter_code
_entity_poly.pdbx_strand_id
1 'polypeptide(L)'
;MTGRRFEGVRRDWTVLALAIGLLAAPCATAQTAGLSAERWEFSVTPYLWLPNVDGTLKFSVPPGAGGSPSVGVGPNDYLENLDFALFLAGEARRGRWAIITDLIYLDFSNEEGAVKSVTGPGGVVQVPVNANTRTGLKGLVWQLAASYTVSRTSTSTFEVLGGLRYAGLEGEVDWQLAGPIGLLPQSGSFSQKVDLWDGIIGVRGKVRPGDSNWFVPYYLDAGTGSSQLTWQGMTGIGYGFKWGDVLLAYRHLYYDQKGDKLIQDMRFSGPALAATFRF
;
A
#
# COMPACT_ATOMS: atom_id res chain seq x y z
N MET A 1 11.11 -40.41 -26.13
CA MET A 1 10.82 -40.64 -24.69
C MET A 1 11.93 -40.04 -23.89
N THR A 2 11.82 -38.79 -23.43
CA THR A 2 12.66 -38.20 -22.42
C THR A 2 11.82 -37.12 -21.73
N GLY A 3 11.30 -37.48 -20.55
CA GLY A 3 10.52 -36.60 -19.72
C GLY A 3 11.42 -35.55 -19.08
N ARG A 4 11.14 -34.29 -19.28
CA ARG A 4 11.69 -33.19 -18.49
C ARG A 4 10.84 -33.04 -17.22
N ARG A 5 11.46 -33.32 -16.08
CA ARG A 5 10.93 -32.99 -14.75
C ARG A 5 10.93 -31.48 -14.62
N PHE A 6 9.80 -30.90 -14.31
CA PHE A 6 9.69 -29.54 -13.79
C PHE A 6 10.22 -29.53 -12.36
N GLU A 7 11.37 -28.90 -12.15
CA GLU A 7 11.86 -28.56 -10.81
C GLU A 7 11.04 -27.39 -10.29
N GLY A 8 10.26 -27.70 -9.25
CA GLY A 8 9.49 -26.69 -8.53
C GLY A 8 10.45 -25.70 -7.84
N VAL A 9 10.23 -24.42 -8.10
CA VAL A 9 10.86 -23.31 -7.40
C VAL A 9 10.45 -23.41 -5.93
N ARG A 10 11.40 -23.80 -5.07
CA ARG A 10 11.23 -23.76 -3.63
C ARG A 10 11.14 -22.30 -3.19
N ARG A 11 9.96 -21.90 -2.78
CA ARG A 11 9.72 -20.63 -2.08
C ARG A 11 10.51 -20.66 -0.76
N ASP A 12 11.56 -19.87 -0.68
CA ASP A 12 12.33 -19.71 0.56
C ASP A 12 11.57 -18.81 1.53
N TRP A 13 10.78 -19.43 2.39
CA TRP A 13 10.02 -18.80 3.49
C TRP A 13 10.90 -18.31 4.65
N THR A 14 12.22 -18.36 4.50
CA THR A 14 13.18 -18.07 5.58
C THR A 14 13.38 -16.59 5.88
N VAL A 15 12.89 -15.67 5.08
CA VAL A 15 13.11 -14.23 5.29
C VAL A 15 12.07 -13.58 6.22
N LEU A 16 10.88 -14.16 6.36
CA LEU A 16 9.81 -13.58 7.19
C LEU A 16 9.89 -13.93 8.68
N ALA A 17 10.69 -14.93 9.06
CA ALA A 17 10.78 -15.40 10.44
C ALA A 17 11.72 -14.57 11.34
N LEU A 18 12.53 -13.67 10.78
CA LEU A 18 13.55 -12.93 11.56
C LEU A 18 13.04 -11.63 12.19
N ALA A 19 11.86 -11.14 11.82
CA ALA A 19 11.33 -9.87 12.32
C ALA A 19 10.52 -9.99 13.63
N ILE A 20 10.11 -11.19 14.03
CA ILE A 20 9.23 -11.41 15.21
C ILE A 20 10.03 -11.73 16.48
N GLY A 21 11.30 -12.10 16.38
CA GLY A 21 12.13 -12.57 17.50
C GLY A 21 12.71 -11.51 18.44
N LEU A 22 12.55 -10.22 18.17
CA LEU A 22 13.24 -9.14 18.90
C LEU A 22 12.39 -8.40 19.96
N LEU A 23 11.16 -8.85 20.24
CA LEU A 23 10.25 -8.18 21.19
C LEU A 23 10.17 -8.77 22.59
N ALA A 24 10.99 -9.76 22.93
CA ALA A 24 11.01 -10.36 24.26
C ALA A 24 12.36 -10.11 24.97
N ALA A 25 12.65 -8.87 25.35
CA ALA A 25 13.70 -8.58 26.31
C ALA A 25 13.07 -8.33 27.69
N PRO A 26 13.48 -9.04 28.75
CA PRO A 26 12.96 -8.81 30.11
C PRO A 26 13.46 -7.44 30.62
N CYS A 27 12.53 -6.61 31.09
CA CYS A 27 12.82 -5.36 31.78
C CYS A 27 13.55 -5.66 33.09
N ALA A 28 14.87 -5.42 33.13
CA ALA A 28 15.60 -5.30 34.38
C ALA A 28 15.30 -3.91 34.99
N THR A 29 14.62 -3.90 36.12
CA THR A 29 14.36 -2.70 36.92
C THR A 29 15.63 -2.21 37.59
N ALA A 30 16.22 -1.13 37.08
CA ALA A 30 17.17 -0.31 37.81
C ALA A 30 16.45 0.95 38.33
N GLN A 31 16.13 0.97 39.60
CA GLN A 31 15.68 2.19 40.29
C GLN A 31 16.88 3.14 40.47
N THR A 32 16.87 4.26 39.79
CA THR A 32 17.64 5.44 40.16
C THR A 32 16.74 6.67 40.17
N ALA A 33 16.73 7.35 41.31
CA ALA A 33 15.92 8.52 41.61
C ALA A 33 16.30 9.73 40.75
N GLY A 34 15.30 10.48 40.28
CA GLY A 34 15.40 11.91 40.08
C GLY A 34 15.57 12.48 38.70
N LEU A 35 15.01 11.87 37.66
CA LEU A 35 14.50 12.51 36.42
C LEU A 35 13.35 11.65 35.98
N SER A 36 12.17 12.20 35.72
CA SER A 36 11.07 11.46 35.10
C SER A 36 11.56 11.02 33.74
N ALA A 37 12.23 9.87 33.67
CA ALA A 37 12.68 9.29 32.43
C ALA A 37 11.43 9.02 31.58
N GLU A 38 11.23 9.82 30.54
CA GLU A 38 10.16 9.62 29.57
C GLU A 38 10.22 8.17 29.12
N ARG A 39 9.19 7.41 29.48
CA ARG A 39 9.12 5.99 29.15
C ARG A 39 8.82 5.84 27.66
N TRP A 40 9.39 4.83 27.03
CA TRP A 40 8.97 4.42 25.72
C TRP A 40 7.57 3.81 25.77
N GLU A 41 6.72 4.24 24.87
CA GLU A 41 5.38 3.72 24.61
C GLU A 41 5.37 3.15 23.20
N PHE A 42 4.91 1.92 23.06
CA PHE A 42 4.81 1.25 21.77
C PHE A 42 3.35 1.01 21.42
N SER A 43 3.02 1.10 20.15
CA SER A 43 1.74 0.65 19.66
C SER A 43 1.87 -0.04 18.31
N VAL A 44 1.00 -1.04 18.11
CA VAL A 44 0.86 -1.78 16.86
C VAL A 44 -0.60 -1.71 16.44
N THR A 45 -0.81 -1.44 15.16
CA THR A 45 -2.15 -1.23 14.59
C THR A 45 -2.30 -2.11 13.34
N PRO A 46 -2.75 -3.37 13.48
CA PRO A 46 -3.28 -4.10 12.34
C PRO A 46 -4.55 -3.39 11.85
N TYR A 47 -4.73 -3.36 10.54
CA TYR A 47 -5.90 -2.76 9.93
C TYR A 47 -6.30 -3.46 8.64
N LEU A 48 -7.52 -3.23 8.20
CA LEU A 48 -8.02 -3.59 6.88
C LEU A 48 -8.32 -2.31 6.11
N TRP A 49 -7.83 -2.21 4.89
CA TRP A 49 -8.13 -1.10 3.98
C TRP A 49 -8.65 -1.65 2.67
N LEU A 50 -9.78 -1.13 2.20
CA LEU A 50 -10.48 -1.55 0.98
C LEU A 50 -10.54 -0.37 0.00
N PRO A 51 -9.44 -0.03 -0.68
CA PRO A 51 -9.45 1.09 -1.60
C PRO A 51 -10.11 0.73 -2.94
N ASN A 52 -10.79 1.71 -3.55
CA ASN A 52 -10.90 1.77 -4.99
C ASN A 52 -9.53 2.20 -5.54
N VAL A 53 -9.11 1.55 -6.60
CA VAL A 53 -7.84 1.82 -7.29
C VAL A 53 -8.17 2.43 -8.65
N ASP A 54 -7.78 3.69 -8.84
CA ASP A 54 -7.93 4.39 -10.10
C ASP A 54 -6.54 4.77 -10.61
N GLY A 55 -6.30 4.65 -11.91
CA GLY A 55 -5.02 5.01 -12.51
C GLY A 55 -5.17 5.42 -13.96
N THR A 56 -4.27 6.28 -14.42
CA THR A 56 -4.16 6.67 -15.82
C THR A 56 -2.90 6.07 -16.40
N LEU A 57 -3.07 5.26 -17.46
CA LEU A 57 -1.98 4.62 -18.19
C LEU A 57 -1.69 5.42 -19.47
N LYS A 58 -0.41 5.70 -19.73
CA LYS A 58 0.02 6.30 -20.99
C LYS A 58 0.73 5.24 -21.83
N PHE A 59 0.10 4.82 -22.90
CA PHE A 59 0.74 3.96 -23.88
C PHE A 59 1.39 4.83 -24.97
N SER A 60 2.64 4.54 -25.29
CA SER A 60 3.27 5.09 -26.48
C SER A 60 2.65 4.42 -27.71
N VAL A 61 1.58 5.01 -28.25
CA VAL A 61 0.98 4.59 -29.52
C VAL A 61 1.63 5.37 -30.65
N PRO A 62 1.76 4.77 -31.85
CA PRO A 62 2.24 5.49 -33.04
C PRO A 62 1.45 6.79 -33.27
N PRO A 63 2.06 7.85 -33.87
CA PRO A 63 1.40 9.12 -34.09
C PRO A 63 0.07 8.94 -34.82
N GLY A 64 -1.04 9.35 -34.19
CA GLY A 64 -2.40 9.28 -34.76
C GLY A 64 -3.42 8.49 -33.96
N ALA A 65 -3.03 7.71 -32.94
CA ALA A 65 -3.95 7.01 -32.05
C ALA A 65 -3.79 7.58 -30.62
N GLY A 66 -4.41 8.71 -30.34
CA GLY A 66 -4.38 9.33 -29.02
C GLY A 66 -5.44 8.74 -28.10
N GLY A 67 -5.02 8.27 -26.93
CA GLY A 67 -5.91 7.87 -25.83
C GLY A 67 -5.08 7.51 -24.59
N SER A 68 -5.43 8.13 -23.47
CA SER A 68 -4.94 7.70 -22.15
C SER A 68 -6.06 6.90 -21.50
N PRO A 69 -6.09 5.56 -21.58
CA PRO A 69 -7.12 4.78 -20.91
C PRO A 69 -7.00 4.92 -19.40
N SER A 70 -8.11 5.23 -18.75
CA SER A 70 -8.22 5.15 -17.30
C SER A 70 -8.67 3.75 -16.91
N VAL A 71 -8.03 3.20 -15.89
CA VAL A 71 -8.40 1.91 -15.30
C VAL A 71 -8.90 2.18 -13.89
N GLY A 72 -10.11 1.74 -13.58
CA GLY A 72 -10.69 1.78 -12.25
C GLY A 72 -11.04 0.36 -11.80
N VAL A 73 -10.60 -0.06 -10.62
CA VAL A 73 -10.86 -1.38 -10.04
C VAL A 73 -11.33 -1.18 -8.60
N GLY A 74 -12.52 -1.70 -8.29
CA GLY A 74 -13.09 -1.66 -6.95
C GLY A 74 -12.80 -2.90 -6.11
N PRO A 75 -13.12 -2.87 -4.80
CA PRO A 75 -12.90 -4.02 -3.92
C PRO A 75 -13.59 -5.31 -4.40
N ASN A 76 -14.76 -5.23 -4.99
CA ASN A 76 -15.48 -6.38 -5.51
C ASN A 76 -14.76 -7.07 -6.68
N ASP A 77 -13.93 -6.32 -7.41
CA ASP A 77 -13.25 -6.83 -8.59
C ASP A 77 -11.94 -7.54 -8.26
N TYR A 78 -11.26 -7.11 -7.16
CA TYR A 78 -9.95 -7.64 -6.82
C TYR A 78 -9.94 -8.59 -5.62
N LEU A 79 -10.95 -8.55 -4.74
CA LEU A 79 -10.98 -9.42 -3.55
C LEU A 79 -11.06 -10.91 -3.90
N GLU A 80 -11.68 -11.26 -5.03
CA GLU A 80 -11.75 -12.65 -5.50
C GLU A 80 -10.39 -13.19 -5.96
N ASN A 81 -9.46 -12.28 -6.31
CA ASN A 81 -8.13 -12.61 -6.84
C ASN A 81 -7.00 -12.27 -5.84
N LEU A 82 -7.36 -11.95 -4.59
CA LEU A 82 -6.41 -11.58 -3.54
C LEU A 82 -5.85 -12.84 -2.88
N ASP A 83 -4.58 -13.14 -3.14
CA ASP A 83 -3.88 -14.26 -2.49
C ASP A 83 -3.46 -13.92 -1.07
N PHE A 84 -2.95 -12.69 -0.86
CA PHE A 84 -2.48 -12.25 0.44
C PHE A 84 -2.54 -10.73 0.59
N ALA A 85 -2.92 -10.27 1.79
CA ALA A 85 -2.86 -8.87 2.19
C ALA A 85 -2.29 -8.73 3.60
N LEU A 86 -1.42 -7.74 3.79
CA LEU A 86 -0.93 -7.35 5.12
C LEU A 86 -0.97 -5.84 5.25
N PHE A 87 -1.70 -5.36 6.26
CA PHE A 87 -1.78 -3.95 6.61
C PHE A 87 -1.40 -3.80 8.08
N LEU A 88 -0.27 -3.13 8.33
CA LEU A 88 0.27 -3.02 9.67
C LEU A 88 0.93 -1.66 9.88
N ALA A 89 0.45 -0.90 10.86
CA ALA A 89 1.12 0.31 11.30
C ALA A 89 1.73 0.12 12.70
N GLY A 90 2.79 0.87 12.97
CA GLY A 90 3.49 0.84 14.24
C GLY A 90 3.93 2.23 14.69
N GLU A 91 4.01 2.42 15.98
CA GLU A 91 4.55 3.64 16.60
C GLU A 91 5.41 3.30 17.81
N ALA A 92 6.56 3.97 17.91
CA ALA A 92 7.40 4.01 19.10
C ALA A 92 7.51 5.48 19.55
N ARG A 93 7.01 5.80 20.73
CA ARG A 93 6.93 7.16 21.27
C ARG A 93 7.77 7.32 22.53
N ARG A 94 8.45 8.46 22.63
CA ARG A 94 9.11 8.90 23.84
C ARG A 94 8.90 10.40 24.01
N GLY A 95 8.10 10.79 24.99
CA GLY A 95 7.75 12.17 25.25
C GLY A 95 7.05 12.85 24.07
N ARG A 96 7.70 13.85 23.49
CA ARG A 96 7.16 14.58 22.31
C ARG A 96 7.54 13.97 20.98
N TRP A 97 8.50 13.04 20.94
CA TRP A 97 8.96 12.41 19.71
C TRP A 97 8.31 11.05 19.51
N ALA A 98 8.01 10.72 18.27
CA ALA A 98 7.63 9.38 17.88
C ALA A 98 8.25 9.00 16.54
N ILE A 99 8.53 7.71 16.39
CA ILE A 99 8.83 7.07 15.10
C ILE A 99 7.58 6.31 14.70
N ILE A 100 7.11 6.52 13.50
CA ILE A 100 5.93 5.88 12.94
C ILE A 100 6.29 5.11 11.69
N THR A 101 5.69 3.95 11.52
CA THR A 101 5.83 3.14 10.31
C THR A 101 4.45 2.64 9.85
N ASP A 102 4.29 2.45 8.57
CA ASP A 102 3.07 1.90 7.97
C ASP A 102 3.46 1.01 6.80
N LEU A 103 2.98 -0.22 6.79
CA LEU A 103 3.25 -1.25 5.80
C LEU A 103 1.94 -1.73 5.18
N ILE A 104 1.87 -1.65 3.87
CA ILE A 104 0.81 -2.21 3.04
C ILE A 104 1.46 -3.18 2.09
N TYR A 105 1.09 -4.44 2.14
CA TYR A 105 1.50 -5.45 1.17
C TYR A 105 0.28 -6.15 0.61
N LEU A 106 0.24 -6.27 -0.71
CA LEU A 106 -0.83 -6.92 -1.46
C LEU A 106 -0.20 -7.85 -2.49
N ASP A 107 -0.76 -9.05 -2.62
CA ASP A 107 -0.37 -10.05 -3.62
C ASP A 107 -1.66 -10.57 -4.28
N PHE A 108 -1.78 -10.34 -5.56
CA PHE A 108 -2.92 -10.76 -6.38
C PHE A 108 -2.43 -11.71 -7.47
N SER A 109 -3.16 -12.79 -7.68
CA SER A 109 -3.00 -13.63 -8.86
C SER A 109 -4.36 -13.94 -9.47
N ASN A 110 -4.44 -13.89 -10.80
CA ASN A 110 -5.60 -14.32 -11.55
C ASN A 110 -5.16 -15.34 -12.60
N GLU A 111 -5.71 -16.55 -12.52
CA GLU A 111 -5.42 -17.63 -13.46
C GLU A 111 -6.40 -17.65 -14.66
N GLU A 112 -7.52 -16.93 -14.53
CA GLU A 112 -8.50 -16.78 -15.61
C GLU A 112 -8.43 -15.35 -16.14
N GLY A 113 -7.62 -15.13 -17.15
CA GLY A 113 -7.45 -13.83 -17.78
C GLY A 113 -8.73 -13.32 -18.40
N ALA A 114 -9.47 -12.50 -17.69
CA ALA A 114 -10.59 -11.76 -18.23
C ALA A 114 -10.12 -10.58 -19.09
N VAL A 115 -9.28 -10.80 -20.09
CA VAL A 115 -9.12 -9.85 -21.19
C VAL A 115 -10.30 -10.04 -22.14
N LYS A 116 -11.43 -9.42 -21.81
CA LYS A 116 -12.66 -9.51 -22.59
C LYS A 116 -12.57 -8.88 -23.98
N SER A 117 -11.64 -8.02 -24.27
CA SER A 117 -11.31 -7.55 -25.62
C SER A 117 -10.06 -6.68 -25.63
N VAL A 118 -9.08 -6.99 -26.46
CA VAL A 118 -8.04 -6.05 -26.85
C VAL A 118 -8.52 -5.35 -28.12
N THR A 119 -8.90 -4.10 -27.99
CA THR A 119 -9.22 -3.27 -29.16
C THR A 119 -7.91 -2.79 -29.77
N GLY A 120 -7.55 -3.31 -30.91
CA GLY A 120 -6.36 -2.90 -31.64
C GLY A 120 -6.43 -1.45 -32.13
N PRO A 121 -5.30 -0.89 -32.60
CA PRO A 121 -5.25 0.48 -33.14
C PRO A 121 -6.28 0.65 -34.26
N GLY A 122 -7.16 1.63 -34.13
CA GLY A 122 -8.19 1.95 -35.12
C GLY A 122 -9.56 1.32 -34.89
N GLY A 123 -9.80 0.58 -33.80
CA GLY A 123 -11.14 0.12 -33.41
C GLY A 123 -11.74 -1.00 -34.30
N VAL A 124 -10.96 -1.59 -35.22
CA VAL A 124 -11.48 -2.45 -36.27
C VAL A 124 -11.23 -3.95 -36.06
N VAL A 125 -10.41 -4.34 -35.10
CA VAL A 125 -10.12 -5.76 -34.85
C VAL A 125 -10.48 -6.11 -33.43
N GLN A 126 -11.66 -6.66 -33.19
CA GLN A 126 -12.00 -7.44 -32.02
C GLN A 126 -11.49 -8.84 -32.24
N VAL A 127 -10.40 -9.23 -31.64
CA VAL A 127 -9.92 -10.60 -31.66
C VAL A 127 -10.53 -11.31 -30.46
N PRO A 128 -11.44 -12.28 -30.63
CA PRO A 128 -11.82 -13.16 -29.52
C PRO A 128 -10.62 -14.07 -29.25
N VAL A 129 -9.87 -13.74 -28.23
CA VAL A 129 -8.70 -14.52 -27.83
C VAL A 129 -9.15 -15.45 -26.70
N ASN A 130 -9.27 -16.73 -27.00
CA ASN A 130 -9.21 -17.77 -25.98
C ASN A 130 -7.74 -17.83 -25.50
N ALA A 131 -7.35 -16.92 -24.64
CA ALA A 131 -6.02 -16.86 -24.08
C ALA A 131 -6.09 -17.37 -22.65
N ASN A 132 -5.34 -18.40 -22.33
CA ASN A 132 -4.97 -18.66 -20.95
C ASN A 132 -3.95 -17.59 -20.57
N THR A 133 -4.42 -16.57 -19.88
CA THR A 133 -3.58 -15.47 -19.38
C THR A 133 -3.49 -15.58 -17.88
N ARG A 134 -2.28 -15.68 -17.36
CA ARG A 134 -2.02 -15.55 -15.93
C ARG A 134 -1.50 -14.14 -15.67
N THR A 135 -2.15 -13.42 -14.77
CA THR A 135 -1.72 -12.10 -14.35
C THR A 135 -1.39 -12.13 -12.87
N GLY A 136 -0.23 -11.62 -12.51
CA GLY A 136 0.20 -11.38 -11.12
C GLY A 136 0.42 -9.90 -10.88
N LEU A 137 0.00 -9.40 -9.73
CA LEU A 137 0.28 -8.04 -9.28
C LEU A 137 0.68 -8.05 -7.81
N LYS A 138 1.89 -7.58 -7.52
CA LYS A 138 2.37 -7.40 -6.16
C LYS A 138 2.56 -5.92 -5.88
N GLY A 139 2.05 -5.47 -4.75
CA GLY A 139 2.17 -4.09 -4.29
C GLY A 139 2.75 -4.03 -2.89
N LEU A 140 3.75 -3.17 -2.69
CA LEU A 140 4.31 -2.86 -1.39
C LEU A 140 4.36 -1.34 -1.23
N VAL A 141 3.66 -0.80 -0.23
CA VAL A 141 3.84 0.58 0.22
C VAL A 141 4.37 0.54 1.65
N TRP A 142 5.50 1.19 1.86
CA TRP A 142 6.12 1.31 3.17
C TRP A 142 6.45 2.76 3.48
N GLN A 143 6.09 3.20 4.67
CA GLN A 143 6.36 4.53 5.16
C GLN A 143 7.11 4.45 6.50
N LEU A 144 8.13 5.31 6.65
CA LEU A 144 8.84 5.54 7.90
C LEU A 144 9.00 7.04 8.13
N ALA A 145 8.52 7.54 9.26
CA ALA A 145 8.63 8.96 9.57
C ALA A 145 8.89 9.21 11.05
N ALA A 146 9.59 10.31 11.34
CA ALA A 146 9.65 10.89 12.68
C ALA A 146 8.50 11.89 12.84
N SER A 147 7.91 11.95 14.03
CA SER A 147 6.82 12.85 14.37
C SER A 147 7.16 13.60 15.66
N TYR A 148 6.81 14.87 15.72
CA TYR A 148 6.99 15.73 16.89
C TYR A 148 5.66 16.33 17.33
N THR A 149 5.32 16.16 18.61
CA THR A 149 4.12 16.73 19.21
C THR A 149 4.33 18.22 19.49
N VAL A 150 3.71 19.06 18.67
CA VAL A 150 3.75 20.53 18.82
C VAL A 150 2.81 20.97 19.94
N SER A 151 1.59 20.41 19.96
CA SER A 151 0.58 20.73 20.96
C SER A 151 -0.14 19.47 21.44
N ARG A 152 -0.35 19.38 22.75
CA ARG A 152 -1.15 18.32 23.38
C ARG A 152 -1.99 18.94 24.49
N THR A 153 -3.29 18.84 24.37
CA THR A 153 -4.28 19.22 25.37
C THR A 153 -5.06 18.00 25.84
N SER A 154 -5.99 18.15 26.76
CA SER A 154 -6.93 17.07 27.15
C SER A 154 -7.80 16.58 26.00
N THR A 155 -8.14 17.48 25.07
CA THR A 155 -9.07 17.21 23.97
C THR A 155 -8.42 17.08 22.60
N SER A 156 -7.18 17.51 22.42
CA SER A 156 -6.55 17.48 21.10
C SER A 156 -5.05 17.20 21.15
N THR A 157 -4.55 16.58 20.07
CA THR A 157 -3.11 16.43 19.80
C THR A 157 -2.85 16.95 18.40
N PHE A 158 -1.76 17.71 18.25
CA PHE A 158 -1.25 18.17 16.96
C PHE A 158 0.23 17.84 16.85
N GLU A 159 0.59 17.13 15.80
CA GLU A 159 1.96 16.67 15.54
C GLU A 159 2.33 17.02 14.09
N VAL A 160 3.60 17.40 13.91
CA VAL A 160 4.23 17.51 12.58
C VAL A 160 5.07 16.26 12.34
N LEU A 161 5.23 15.87 11.10
CA LEU A 161 6.00 14.70 10.73
C LEU A 161 6.85 14.93 9.48
N GLY A 162 7.91 14.14 9.37
CA GLY A 162 8.75 14.09 8.17
C GLY A 162 9.42 12.73 8.06
N GLY A 163 9.58 12.23 6.85
CA GLY A 163 10.10 10.91 6.63
C GLY A 163 10.20 10.51 5.17
N LEU A 164 10.12 9.21 4.92
CA LEU A 164 10.24 8.59 3.61
C LEU A 164 9.03 7.69 3.35
N ARG A 165 8.63 7.62 2.08
CA ARG A 165 7.64 6.66 1.58
C ARG A 165 8.23 5.91 0.40
N TYR A 166 8.14 4.58 0.45
CA TYR A 166 8.46 3.68 -0.63
C TYR A 166 7.17 3.11 -1.21
N ALA A 167 7.08 3.02 -2.53
CA ALA A 167 6.04 2.27 -3.22
C ALA A 167 6.68 1.41 -4.31
N GLY A 168 6.53 0.10 -4.19
CA GLY A 168 6.96 -0.90 -5.16
C GLY A 168 5.75 -1.59 -5.76
N LEU A 169 5.70 -1.66 -7.09
CA LEU A 169 4.70 -2.41 -7.83
C LEU A 169 5.42 -3.35 -8.79
N GLU A 170 5.03 -4.63 -8.79
CA GLU A 170 5.53 -5.63 -9.71
C GLU A 170 4.33 -6.29 -10.40
N GLY A 171 4.24 -6.10 -11.70
CA GLY A 171 3.22 -6.71 -12.56
C GLY A 171 3.84 -7.79 -13.43
N GLU A 172 3.20 -8.96 -13.49
CA GLU A 172 3.56 -10.09 -14.34
C GLU A 172 2.35 -10.50 -15.18
N VAL A 173 2.58 -10.68 -16.46
CA VAL A 173 1.57 -11.17 -17.41
C VAL A 173 2.16 -12.29 -18.26
N ASP A 174 1.65 -13.49 -18.07
CA ASP A 174 1.96 -14.63 -18.91
C ASP A 174 0.78 -14.92 -19.85
N TRP A 175 1.03 -15.13 -21.12
CA TRP A 175 -0.02 -15.47 -22.07
C TRP A 175 0.33 -16.70 -22.91
N GLN A 176 -0.70 -17.50 -23.20
CA GLN A 176 -0.67 -18.59 -24.16
C GLN A 176 -1.85 -18.42 -25.12
N LEU A 177 -1.57 -18.17 -26.39
CA LEU A 177 -2.56 -17.98 -27.42
C LEU A 177 -2.79 -19.33 -28.15
N ALA A 178 -4.03 -19.81 -28.17
CA ALA A 178 -4.42 -20.98 -28.97
C ALA A 178 -5.18 -20.49 -30.20
N GLY A 179 -4.57 -20.63 -31.41
CA GLY A 179 -5.21 -20.31 -32.70
C GLY A 179 -4.19 -19.99 -33.79
N PRO A 180 -4.58 -20.00 -35.06
CA PRO A 180 -3.71 -19.72 -36.21
C PRO A 180 -3.54 -18.21 -36.43
N ILE A 181 -3.00 -17.48 -35.44
CA ILE A 181 -2.78 -16.04 -35.56
C ILE A 181 -1.29 -15.81 -35.85
N GLY A 182 -0.96 -15.68 -37.13
CA GLY A 182 0.42 -15.56 -37.62
C GLY A 182 1.13 -14.24 -37.35
N LEU A 183 0.66 -13.40 -36.42
CA LEU A 183 1.24 -12.09 -36.14
C LEU A 183 1.69 -11.91 -34.69
N LEU A 184 1.36 -12.81 -33.77
CA LEU A 184 1.81 -12.73 -32.36
C LEU A 184 2.44 -14.06 -31.93
N PRO A 185 3.46 -14.03 -31.05
CA PRO A 185 4.01 -15.27 -30.50
C PRO A 185 2.93 -16.03 -29.72
N GLN A 186 2.89 -17.36 -29.91
CA GLN A 186 1.91 -18.25 -29.28
C GLN A 186 1.99 -18.28 -27.75
N SER A 187 3.12 -17.87 -27.18
CA SER A 187 3.30 -17.70 -25.73
C SER A 187 4.32 -16.62 -25.47
N GLY A 188 4.18 -15.91 -24.36
CA GLY A 188 5.11 -14.91 -23.91
C GLY A 188 4.90 -14.55 -22.44
N SER A 189 5.89 -13.91 -21.87
CA SER A 189 5.80 -13.32 -20.52
C SER A 189 6.30 -11.88 -20.57
N PHE A 190 5.67 -11.04 -19.78
CA PHE A 190 6.06 -9.65 -19.56
C PHE A 190 6.02 -9.39 -18.07
N SER A 191 7.14 -8.91 -17.52
CA SER A 191 7.22 -8.46 -16.13
C SER A 191 7.73 -7.03 -16.09
N GLN A 192 7.09 -6.20 -15.29
CA GLN A 192 7.52 -4.82 -15.05
C GLN A 192 7.49 -4.49 -13.58
N LYS A 193 8.57 -3.86 -13.11
CA LYS A 193 8.72 -3.39 -11.75
C LYS A 193 8.86 -1.88 -11.72
N VAL A 194 8.15 -1.25 -10.79
CA VAL A 194 8.23 0.19 -10.51
C VAL A 194 8.59 0.36 -9.05
N ASP A 195 9.67 1.10 -8.77
CA ASP A 195 10.13 1.45 -7.44
C ASP A 195 10.12 2.98 -7.28
N LEU A 196 9.38 3.49 -6.30
CA LEU A 196 9.26 4.90 -6.01
C LEU A 196 9.75 5.18 -4.59
N TRP A 197 10.62 6.18 -4.45
CA TRP A 197 11.09 6.70 -3.16
C TRP A 197 10.79 8.18 -3.08
N ASP A 198 9.99 8.58 -2.11
CA ASP A 198 9.58 9.96 -1.91
C ASP A 198 9.86 10.41 -0.49
N GLY A 199 10.40 11.62 -0.35
CA GLY A 199 10.47 12.32 0.94
C GLY A 199 9.10 12.92 1.23
N ILE A 200 8.62 12.79 2.47
CA ILE A 200 7.30 13.27 2.89
C ILE A 200 7.41 14.20 4.10
N ILE A 201 6.51 15.19 4.14
CA ILE A 201 6.25 16.04 5.31
C ILE A 201 4.75 16.12 5.54
N GLY A 202 4.33 16.29 6.79
CA GLY A 202 2.89 16.32 7.05
C GLY A 202 2.53 16.67 8.48
N VAL A 203 1.24 16.50 8.76
CA VAL A 203 0.63 16.72 10.08
C VAL A 203 -0.27 15.55 10.43
N ARG A 204 -0.38 15.27 11.73
CA ARG A 204 -1.32 14.27 12.24
C ARG A 204 -1.78 14.64 13.64
N GLY A 205 -2.84 14.01 14.06
CA GLY A 205 -3.34 14.19 15.40
C GLY A 205 -4.72 13.60 15.60
N LYS A 206 -5.34 13.98 16.69
CA LYS A 206 -6.72 13.60 17.02
C LYS A 206 -7.40 14.68 17.84
N VAL A 207 -8.70 14.78 17.69
CA VAL A 207 -9.57 15.65 18.49
C VAL A 207 -10.60 14.80 19.21
N ARG A 208 -10.83 15.06 20.49
CA ARG A 208 -11.86 14.42 21.33
C ARG A 208 -12.94 15.44 21.67
N PRO A 209 -14.21 15.12 21.43
CA PRO A 209 -15.31 15.96 21.90
C PRO A 209 -15.48 15.80 23.43
N GLY A 210 -15.06 16.80 24.19
CA GLY A 210 -15.13 16.77 25.67
C GLY A 210 -14.35 15.60 26.29
N ASP A 211 -14.86 15.03 27.37
CA ASP A 211 -14.28 13.90 28.11
C ASP A 211 -14.69 12.54 27.57
N SER A 212 -15.16 12.49 26.33
CA SER A 212 -15.62 11.27 25.68
C SER A 212 -14.45 10.36 25.27
N ASN A 213 -14.72 9.04 25.19
CA ASN A 213 -13.78 8.09 24.62
C ASN A 213 -13.76 8.13 23.08
N TRP A 214 -14.73 8.83 22.46
CA TRP A 214 -14.74 9.04 21.02
C TRP A 214 -13.69 10.06 20.62
N PHE A 215 -13.09 9.86 19.44
CA PHE A 215 -12.15 10.81 18.86
C PHE A 215 -12.23 10.81 17.34
N VAL A 216 -11.82 11.92 16.75
CA VAL A 216 -11.66 12.09 15.31
C VAL A 216 -10.15 12.20 15.04
N PRO A 217 -9.51 11.19 14.45
CA PRO A 217 -8.14 11.29 14.01
C PRO A 217 -8.06 12.05 12.69
N TYR A 218 -6.92 12.68 12.45
CA TYR A 218 -6.57 13.25 11.16
C TYR A 218 -5.10 12.99 10.84
N TYR A 219 -4.84 12.82 9.57
CA TYR A 219 -3.51 12.63 8.99
C TYR A 219 -3.49 13.29 7.61
N LEU A 220 -2.46 14.06 7.32
CA LEU A 220 -2.23 14.64 6.01
C LEU A 220 -0.73 14.76 5.78
N ASP A 221 -0.23 14.22 4.69
CA ASP A 221 1.13 14.42 4.23
C ASP A 221 1.18 14.73 2.73
N ALA A 222 2.28 15.31 2.32
CA ALA A 222 2.65 15.48 0.92
C ALA A 222 4.15 15.27 0.75
N GLY A 223 4.56 14.86 -0.43
CA GLY A 223 5.95 14.55 -0.70
C GLY A 223 6.30 14.54 -2.17
N THR A 224 7.58 14.40 -2.44
CA THR A 224 8.15 14.31 -3.78
C THR A 224 9.49 13.56 -3.73
N GLY A 225 9.92 13.06 -4.86
CA GLY A 225 11.17 12.31 -5.01
C GLY A 225 11.20 11.60 -6.35
N SER A 226 10.95 10.30 -6.35
CA SER A 226 10.70 9.54 -7.58
C SER A 226 9.39 9.96 -8.23
N SER A 227 8.38 10.27 -7.43
CA SER A 227 7.12 10.87 -7.87
C SER A 227 7.27 12.38 -8.06
N GLN A 228 6.47 13.00 -8.94
CA GLN A 228 6.33 14.45 -9.03
C GLN A 228 5.64 14.98 -7.77
N LEU A 229 4.57 14.30 -7.38
CA LEU A 229 3.81 14.56 -6.17
C LEU A 229 3.27 13.24 -5.61
N THR A 230 3.41 13.03 -4.33
CA THR A 230 2.60 12.06 -3.58
C THR A 230 1.91 12.78 -2.43
N TRP A 231 0.70 12.38 -2.09
CA TRP A 231 0.05 12.86 -0.89
C TRP A 231 -0.90 11.82 -0.33
N GLN A 232 -1.13 11.91 0.97
CA GLN A 232 -2.03 11.02 1.68
C GLN A 232 -2.88 11.81 2.66
N GLY A 233 -4.18 11.52 2.68
CA GLY A 233 -5.11 12.04 3.67
C GLY A 233 -5.87 10.90 4.35
N MET A 234 -6.11 11.02 5.65
CA MET A 234 -6.95 10.10 6.41
C MET A 234 -7.70 10.84 7.51
N THR A 235 -8.98 10.52 7.66
CA THR A 235 -9.80 10.93 8.80
C THR A 235 -10.86 9.89 9.09
N GLY A 236 -11.49 9.95 10.25
CA GLY A 236 -12.48 8.95 10.64
C GLY A 236 -13.04 9.18 12.03
N ILE A 237 -13.60 8.13 12.61
CA ILE A 237 -14.14 8.11 13.97
C ILE A 237 -13.50 6.94 14.70
N GLY A 238 -12.92 7.21 15.86
CA GLY A 238 -12.33 6.21 16.74
C GLY A 238 -12.96 6.20 18.12
N TYR A 239 -12.85 5.06 18.78
CA TYR A 239 -13.24 4.87 20.16
C TYR A 239 -12.09 4.26 20.97
N GLY A 240 -11.77 4.90 22.11
CA GLY A 240 -10.70 4.46 23.01
C GLY A 240 -11.21 3.48 24.06
N PHE A 241 -10.59 2.30 24.09
CA PHE A 241 -10.80 1.28 25.12
C PHE A 241 -9.62 1.28 26.12
N LYS A 242 -9.69 0.49 27.16
CA LYS A 242 -8.59 0.34 28.13
C LYS A 242 -7.34 -0.34 27.52
N TRP A 243 -7.53 -1.19 26.52
CA TRP A 243 -6.46 -1.94 25.86
C TRP A 243 -5.91 -1.25 24.61
N GLY A 244 -6.63 -0.27 24.05
CA GLY A 244 -6.24 0.38 22.81
C GLY A 244 -7.37 1.17 22.18
N ASP A 245 -7.33 1.36 20.86
CA ASP A 245 -8.33 2.09 20.10
C ASP A 245 -8.89 1.23 18.96
N VAL A 246 -10.16 1.44 18.62
CA VAL A 246 -10.76 0.97 17.36
C VAL A 246 -11.10 2.19 16.52
N LEU A 247 -10.81 2.13 15.23
CA LEU A 247 -10.94 3.24 14.30
C LEU A 247 -11.63 2.78 13.02
N LEU A 248 -12.67 3.49 12.60
CA LEU A 248 -13.22 3.47 11.26
C LEU A 248 -12.81 4.77 10.57
N ALA A 249 -12.06 4.66 9.48
CA ALA A 249 -11.50 5.80 8.76
C ALA A 249 -11.77 5.73 7.27
N TYR A 250 -11.61 6.85 6.59
CA TYR A 250 -11.48 6.93 5.15
C TYR A 250 -10.06 7.41 4.83
N ARG A 251 -9.35 6.65 4.01
CA ARG A 251 -7.98 6.94 3.60
C ARG A 251 -7.91 7.16 2.11
N HIS A 252 -7.13 8.16 1.71
CA HIS A 252 -6.79 8.46 0.33
C HIS A 252 -5.28 8.55 0.20
N LEU A 253 -4.73 7.90 -0.82
CA LEU A 253 -3.31 7.93 -1.18
C LEU A 253 -3.19 8.18 -2.67
N TYR A 254 -2.35 9.13 -3.05
CA TYR A 254 -2.16 9.58 -4.43
C TYR A 254 -0.69 9.63 -4.81
N TYR A 255 -0.41 9.21 -6.02
CA TYR A 255 0.88 9.35 -6.68
C TYR A 255 0.70 9.95 -8.06
N ASP A 256 1.49 11.00 -8.36
CA ASP A 256 1.67 11.58 -9.69
C ASP A 256 3.11 11.30 -10.11
N GLN A 257 3.28 10.60 -11.22
CA GLN A 257 4.60 10.21 -11.69
C GLN A 257 5.17 11.23 -12.68
N LYS A 258 6.50 11.40 -12.64
CA LYS A 258 7.21 12.31 -13.55
C LYS A 258 7.25 11.76 -14.98
N GLY A 259 6.94 12.62 -15.96
CA GLY A 259 7.29 12.45 -17.36
C GLY A 259 6.48 11.41 -18.12
N ASP A 260 7.13 10.77 -19.12
CA ASP A 260 6.51 9.84 -20.07
C ASP A 260 6.52 8.38 -19.56
N LYS A 261 6.28 8.18 -18.24
CA LYS A 261 6.18 6.84 -17.69
C LYS A 261 4.84 6.19 -18.08
N LEU A 262 4.82 4.85 -18.10
CA LEU A 262 3.65 4.05 -18.44
C LEU A 262 2.44 4.36 -17.52
N ILE A 263 2.70 4.54 -16.23
CA ILE A 263 1.70 4.92 -15.24
C ILE A 263 1.88 6.41 -14.97
N GLN A 264 0.87 7.23 -15.22
CA GLN A 264 0.91 8.67 -15.00
C GLN A 264 0.47 9.06 -13.59
N ASP A 265 -0.65 8.53 -13.16
CA ASP A 265 -1.16 8.74 -11.82
C ASP A 265 -1.78 7.45 -11.24
N MET A 266 -1.78 7.36 -9.92
CA MET A 266 -2.44 6.29 -9.17
C MET A 266 -3.15 6.89 -7.97
N ARG A 267 -4.39 6.49 -7.75
CA ARG A 267 -5.23 6.86 -6.62
C ARG A 267 -5.76 5.64 -5.91
N PHE A 268 -5.66 5.66 -4.62
CA PHE A 268 -6.19 4.63 -3.75
C PHE A 268 -7.09 5.31 -2.74
N SER A 269 -8.40 5.03 -2.75
CA SER A 269 -9.36 5.72 -1.88
C SER A 269 -10.37 4.74 -1.33
N GLY A 270 -10.52 4.68 0.00
CA GLY A 270 -11.49 3.76 0.55
C GLY A 270 -11.56 3.73 2.07
N PRO A 271 -12.55 2.98 2.60
CA PRO A 271 -12.71 2.78 4.02
C PRO A 271 -11.60 1.90 4.60
N ALA A 272 -11.23 2.20 5.85
CA ALA A 272 -10.28 1.41 6.64
C ALA A 272 -10.84 1.15 8.03
N LEU A 273 -10.66 -0.07 8.53
CA LEU A 273 -10.98 -0.48 9.89
C LEU A 273 -9.70 -0.89 10.59
N ALA A 274 -9.40 -0.28 11.74
CA ALA A 274 -8.15 -0.49 12.45
C ALA A 274 -8.37 -0.76 13.94
N ALA A 275 -7.47 -1.56 14.53
CA ALA A 275 -7.39 -1.78 15.96
C ALA A 275 -5.95 -1.50 16.43
N THR A 276 -5.80 -0.54 17.35
CA THR A 276 -4.50 -0.15 17.91
C THR A 276 -4.31 -0.77 19.27
N PHE A 277 -3.24 -1.51 19.46
CA PHE A 277 -2.80 -2.08 20.75
C PHE A 277 -1.63 -1.27 21.30
N ARG A 278 -1.62 -0.98 22.61
CA ARG A 278 -0.58 -0.20 23.30
C ARG A 278 0.13 -1.04 24.35
N PHE A 279 1.44 -0.84 24.47
CA PHE A 279 2.32 -1.56 25.37
C PHE A 279 3.19 -0.58 26.20
#